data_2bc5f9ac14bd36a87748ec2e391b9c54
#
_entry.id   2bc5f9ac14bd36a87748ec2e391b9c54
#
_cell.length_a   1.000
_cell.length_b   1.000
_cell.length_c   1.000
_cell.angle_alpha   90.00
_cell.angle_beta   90.00
_cell.angle_gamma   90.00
#
_symmetry.space_group_name_H-M   'P 1'
#
loop_
_entity.id
_entity.type
_entity.pdbx_description
1 polymer ?
#
loop_
_entity_poly.entity_id
_entity_poly.type
_entity_poly.pdbx_seq_one_letter_code
_entity_poly.pdbx_strand_id
1 'polypeptide(L)'
;RLPMVAAVESMAWTGQVPWHGEGVEVSNDLSPHEMMVAAGLDWSVSKRPTWTSSKPIDQYEKDADGNIALELLEDPSRFTIVRDTDNAILSSCGSGYKPIQNERIFDFFAKFVKEANVSMETAGSLRGGKDVWALAKLNETFELPGGDEINDYFLFRQPHEAGHAMIIRETEIRVVCNNTLQFALGQASRGEFRMTHNTEFTDDIAKKAAEALGLMKESHQNFQDAAHLLASKKAKHSDVLEFITRLNQPDLYKEQLEHVRLLEEGKKVGDMFPLRDQFTKYSELTVRALEESPGATLKSSKGTWWGALNAVTFVEDHQRSGENRAYSTMFGESSKRKSRALNLAIEYAEAA
;
A
#
# COMPACT_ATOMS: atom_id res chain seq x y z
N ARG A 1 7.88 10.81 23.67
CA ARG A 1 7.31 9.92 22.65
C ARG A 1 8.46 9.50 21.73
N LEU A 2 8.74 8.20 21.62
CA LEU A 2 9.59 7.66 20.57
C LEU A 2 9.01 8.06 19.21
N PRO A 3 9.81 8.41 18.20
CA PRO A 3 9.27 8.70 16.88
C PRO A 3 8.54 7.44 16.37
N MET A 4 7.28 7.59 15.96
CA MET A 4 6.51 6.49 15.36
C MET A 4 7.20 6.07 14.06
N VAL A 5 7.76 4.87 14.06
CA VAL A 5 8.68 4.39 13.00
C VAL A 5 7.97 4.22 11.65
N ALA A 6 6.64 4.08 11.64
CA ALA A 6 5.86 3.77 10.44
C ALA A 6 4.72 4.76 10.13
N ALA A 7 4.58 5.86 10.88
CA ALA A 7 3.44 6.79 10.85
C ALA A 7 2.08 6.12 11.15
N VAL A 8 2.09 5.00 11.86
CA VAL A 8 0.90 4.36 12.42
C VAL A 8 0.47 5.19 13.62
N GLU A 9 -0.78 5.68 13.63
CA GLU A 9 -1.33 6.44 14.76
C GLU A 9 -1.92 5.49 15.80
N SER A 10 -2.73 4.54 15.34
CA SER A 10 -3.35 3.51 16.16
C SER A 10 -3.56 2.25 15.34
N MET A 11 -3.56 1.08 16.01
CA MET A 11 -3.68 -0.20 15.32
C MET A 11 -4.02 -1.32 16.32
N ALA A 12 -4.82 -2.29 15.86
CA ALA A 12 -4.98 -3.59 16.50
C ALA A 12 -4.70 -4.71 15.51
N TRP A 13 -4.20 -5.84 16.00
CA TRP A 13 -3.85 -6.99 15.17
C TRP A 13 -4.07 -8.30 15.91
N THR A 14 -4.26 -9.38 15.14
CA THR A 14 -4.36 -10.75 15.63
C THR A 14 -3.25 -11.61 15.04
N GLY A 15 -2.91 -12.72 15.67
CA GLY A 15 -1.96 -13.69 15.10
C GLY A 15 -0.51 -13.25 15.16
N GLN A 16 0.13 -12.97 14.01
CA GLN A 16 1.54 -12.60 13.98
C GLN A 16 1.77 -11.12 14.23
N VAL A 17 2.79 -10.81 15.05
CA VAL A 17 3.21 -9.44 15.30
C VAL A 17 3.56 -8.75 13.97
N PRO A 18 2.95 -7.59 13.65
CA PRO A 18 3.31 -6.82 12.49
C PRO A 18 4.80 -6.48 12.47
N TRP A 19 5.42 -6.41 11.29
CA TRP A 19 6.85 -6.16 11.13
C TRP A 19 7.37 -4.89 11.81
N HIS A 20 6.51 -3.90 12.06
CA HIS A 20 6.85 -2.65 12.76
C HIS A 20 6.69 -2.75 14.28
N GLY A 21 6.08 -3.81 14.82
CA GLY A 21 5.91 -4.04 16.25
C GLY A 21 4.96 -3.07 16.96
N GLU A 22 4.17 -2.31 16.21
CA GLU A 22 3.22 -1.32 16.75
C GLU A 22 1.81 -1.92 16.85
N GLY A 23 0.96 -1.34 17.70
CA GLY A 23 -0.43 -1.74 17.88
C GLY A 23 -0.67 -2.65 19.08
N VAL A 24 -1.93 -3.03 19.26
CA VAL A 24 -2.41 -3.86 20.36
C VAL A 24 -2.78 -5.26 19.81
N GLU A 25 -2.27 -6.29 20.47
CA GLU A 25 -2.70 -7.68 20.18
C GLU A 25 -4.11 -7.90 20.71
N VAL A 26 -4.95 -8.51 19.88
CA VAL A 26 -6.35 -8.82 20.21
C VAL A 26 -6.69 -10.25 19.85
N SER A 27 -7.84 -10.74 20.32
CA SER A 27 -8.35 -12.09 20.02
C SER A 27 -8.68 -12.27 18.53
N ASN A 28 -8.52 -13.48 18.02
CA ASN A 28 -8.76 -13.83 16.61
C ASN A 28 -10.25 -13.88 16.21
N ASP A 29 -11.16 -13.76 17.16
CA ASP A 29 -12.61 -13.91 16.97
C ASP A 29 -13.37 -12.58 16.97
N LEU A 30 -12.66 -11.45 16.93
CA LEU A 30 -13.30 -10.14 16.91
C LEU A 30 -14.12 -9.92 15.63
N SER A 31 -15.33 -9.40 15.84
CA SER A 31 -16.11 -8.83 14.74
C SER A 31 -15.42 -7.58 14.17
N PRO A 32 -15.74 -7.16 12.94
CA PRO A 32 -15.20 -5.91 12.37
C PRO A 32 -15.43 -4.70 13.26
N HIS A 33 -16.57 -4.59 13.92
CA HIS A 33 -16.86 -3.50 14.83
C HIS A 33 -15.97 -3.52 16.08
N GLU A 34 -15.79 -4.69 16.71
CA GLU A 34 -14.87 -4.85 17.84
C GLU A 34 -13.42 -4.57 17.45
N MET A 35 -12.99 -4.99 16.26
CA MET A 35 -11.67 -4.65 15.71
C MET A 35 -11.53 -3.14 15.51
N MET A 36 -12.55 -2.46 15.00
CA MET A 36 -12.57 -1.00 14.85
C MET A 36 -12.33 -0.29 16.19
N VAL A 37 -13.06 -0.70 17.24
CA VAL A 37 -12.92 -0.15 18.58
C VAL A 37 -11.54 -0.45 19.17
N ALA A 38 -11.09 -1.69 19.07
CA ALA A 38 -9.78 -2.11 19.57
C ALA A 38 -8.62 -1.37 18.89
N ALA A 39 -8.77 -1.04 17.61
CA ALA A 39 -7.82 -0.24 16.85
C ALA A 39 -7.92 1.27 17.12
N GLY A 40 -8.85 1.74 17.97
CA GLY A 40 -9.06 3.15 18.26
C GLY A 40 -9.59 3.93 17.07
N LEU A 41 -10.48 3.34 16.27
CA LEU A 41 -11.04 3.91 15.05
C LEU A 41 -12.52 4.32 15.20
N ASP A 42 -13.07 4.25 16.40
CA ASP A 42 -14.46 4.54 16.75
C ASP A 42 -14.79 6.04 16.83
N TRP A 43 -14.04 6.85 16.09
CA TRP A 43 -14.25 8.28 15.94
C TRP A 43 -14.95 8.63 14.63
N SER A 44 -15.68 9.76 14.66
CA SER A 44 -16.36 10.34 13.51
C SER A 44 -15.60 11.53 12.92
N VAL A 45 -15.98 11.91 11.70
CA VAL A 45 -15.50 13.13 11.04
C VAL A 45 -16.66 14.03 10.67
N SER A 46 -16.47 15.33 10.80
CA SER A 46 -17.40 16.35 10.35
C SER A 46 -16.77 17.26 9.30
N LYS A 47 -17.62 17.73 8.39
CA LYS A 47 -17.27 18.75 7.40
C LYS A 47 -17.65 20.10 7.94
N ARG A 48 -16.66 20.96 8.23
CA ARG A 48 -16.85 22.27 8.86
C ARG A 48 -16.48 23.40 7.91
N PRO A 49 -17.09 24.60 8.00
CA PRO A 49 -16.72 25.76 7.21
C PRO A 49 -15.24 26.13 7.43
N THR A 50 -14.60 26.63 6.38
CA THR A 50 -13.23 27.16 6.45
C THR A 50 -13.30 28.68 6.53
N TRP A 51 -12.50 29.27 7.41
CA TRP A 51 -12.42 30.71 7.64
C TRP A 51 -11.01 31.20 7.37
N THR A 52 -10.88 32.42 6.85
CA THR A 52 -9.60 33.10 6.69
C THR A 52 -9.65 34.47 7.37
N SER A 53 -8.50 35.03 7.68
CA SER A 53 -8.43 36.42 8.20
C SER A 53 -8.84 37.43 7.12
N SER A 54 -9.58 38.47 7.50
CA SER A 54 -10.02 39.53 6.57
C SER A 54 -8.89 40.35 5.98
N LYS A 55 -7.73 40.36 6.64
CA LYS A 55 -6.49 41.03 6.18
C LYS A 55 -5.26 40.21 6.59
N PRO A 56 -4.08 40.47 6.02
CA PRO A 56 -2.82 39.84 6.41
C PRO A 56 -2.58 39.94 7.93
N ILE A 57 -2.01 38.90 8.53
CA ILE A 57 -1.83 38.79 9.99
C ILE A 57 -0.94 39.90 10.55
N ASP A 58 0.06 40.37 9.80
CA ASP A 58 0.94 41.45 10.15
C ASP A 58 0.28 42.88 10.17
N GLN A 59 -0.95 42.95 9.65
CA GLN A 59 -1.77 44.17 9.68
C GLN A 59 -2.75 44.24 10.84
N TYR A 60 -2.78 43.22 11.73
CA TYR A 60 -3.57 43.27 12.95
C TYR A 60 -2.75 43.85 14.11
N GLU A 61 -3.39 44.67 14.90
CA GLU A 61 -2.79 45.16 16.13
C GLU A 61 -2.81 44.07 17.20
N LYS A 62 -1.75 44.04 18.01
CA LYS A 62 -1.65 43.19 19.19
C LYS A 62 -2.12 43.94 20.40
N ASP A 63 -2.88 43.29 21.27
CA ASP A 63 -3.21 43.83 22.58
C ASP A 63 -1.98 43.86 23.52
N ALA A 64 -2.16 44.35 24.75
CA ALA A 64 -1.09 44.48 25.74
C ALA A 64 -0.45 43.14 26.13
N ASP A 65 -1.17 42.04 25.95
CA ASP A 65 -0.73 40.66 26.22
C ASP A 65 -0.16 39.97 24.98
N GLY A 66 -0.12 40.65 23.81
CA GLY A 66 0.39 40.14 22.55
C GLY A 66 -0.62 39.31 21.75
N ASN A 67 -1.88 39.25 22.13
CA ASN A 67 -2.93 38.55 21.39
C ASN A 67 -3.44 39.37 20.22
N ILE A 68 -3.92 38.70 19.18
CA ILE A 68 -4.51 39.31 17.99
C ILE A 68 -5.99 38.94 17.92
N ALA A 69 -6.87 39.97 17.90
CA ALA A 69 -8.28 39.76 17.59
C ALA A 69 -8.50 39.68 16.08
N LEU A 70 -8.67 38.45 15.56
CA LEU A 70 -8.87 38.21 14.14
C LEU A 70 -10.32 38.52 13.73
N GLU A 71 -10.48 39.30 12.69
CA GLU A 71 -11.71 39.36 11.92
C GLU A 71 -11.67 38.27 10.87
N LEU A 72 -12.69 37.39 10.88
CA LEU A 72 -12.74 36.20 10.05
C LEU A 72 -13.77 36.33 8.92
N LEU A 73 -13.36 35.88 7.73
CA LEU A 73 -14.22 35.75 6.55
C LEU A 73 -14.41 34.25 6.26
N GLU A 74 -15.64 33.83 6.08
CA GLU A 74 -15.96 32.47 5.63
C GLU A 74 -15.58 32.32 4.16
N ASP A 75 -14.88 31.23 3.82
CA ASP A 75 -14.69 30.80 2.43
C ASP A 75 -15.83 29.83 2.05
N PRO A 76 -16.85 30.29 1.28
CA PRO A 76 -17.99 29.45 0.93
C PRO A 76 -17.64 28.30 -0.01
N SER A 77 -16.46 28.32 -0.62
CA SER A 77 -15.98 27.29 -1.56
C SER A 77 -15.18 26.17 -0.89
N ARG A 78 -14.73 26.40 0.36
CA ARG A 78 -13.85 25.50 1.09
C ARG A 78 -14.43 25.04 2.41
N PHE A 79 -14.14 23.78 2.72
CA PHE A 79 -14.53 23.13 3.96
C PHE A 79 -13.33 22.37 4.49
N THR A 80 -13.35 22.13 5.80
CA THR A 80 -12.33 21.37 6.52
C THR A 80 -12.93 20.08 7.05
N ILE A 81 -12.29 18.94 6.81
CA ILE A 81 -12.63 17.67 7.42
C ILE A 81 -11.90 17.60 8.76
N VAL A 82 -12.67 17.46 9.82
CA VAL A 82 -12.19 17.48 11.20
C VAL A 82 -12.63 16.21 11.90
N ARG A 83 -11.71 15.58 12.61
CA ARG A 83 -12.00 14.46 13.51
C ARG A 83 -12.68 15.01 14.78
N ASP A 84 -13.85 14.46 15.11
CA ASP A 84 -14.71 15.07 16.13
C ASP A 84 -14.22 14.86 17.58
N THR A 85 -13.40 13.83 17.81
CA THR A 85 -12.91 13.48 19.16
C THR A 85 -11.85 14.44 19.70
N ASP A 86 -11.00 15.00 18.84
CA ASP A 86 -9.85 15.84 19.24
C ASP A 86 -9.71 17.12 18.42
N ASN A 87 -10.64 17.38 17.50
CA ASN A 87 -10.62 18.49 16.54
C ASN A 87 -9.39 18.50 15.61
N ALA A 88 -8.76 17.35 15.37
CA ALA A 88 -7.67 17.23 14.41
C ALA A 88 -8.15 17.56 12.99
N ILE A 89 -7.44 18.46 12.32
CA ILE A 89 -7.69 18.82 10.93
C ILE A 89 -7.08 17.75 10.03
N LEU A 90 -7.92 17.01 9.30
CA LEU A 90 -7.47 15.93 8.44
C LEU A 90 -7.23 16.41 7.00
N SER A 91 -8.11 17.29 6.47
CA SER A 91 -8.03 17.72 5.08
C SER A 91 -8.83 18.99 4.83
N SER A 92 -8.53 19.70 3.73
CA SER A 92 -9.39 20.72 3.15
C SER A 92 -10.07 20.16 1.89
N CYS A 93 -11.36 20.46 1.70
CA CYS A 93 -12.16 19.92 0.59
C CYS A 93 -13.13 20.96 0.02
N GLY A 94 -13.68 20.67 -1.16
CA GLY A 94 -14.76 21.45 -1.77
C GLY A 94 -16.15 21.09 -1.24
N SER A 95 -17.16 21.84 -1.68
CA SER A 95 -18.57 21.65 -1.28
C SER A 95 -19.13 20.25 -1.61
N GLY A 96 -18.69 19.64 -2.71
CA GLY A 96 -19.15 18.32 -3.15
C GLY A 96 -18.61 17.14 -2.36
N TYR A 97 -17.63 17.32 -1.47
CA TYR A 97 -17.06 16.23 -0.68
C TYR A 97 -18.05 15.72 0.35
N LYS A 98 -18.24 14.40 0.37
CA LYS A 98 -19.12 13.68 1.32
C LYS A 98 -18.25 12.79 2.20
N PRO A 99 -18.09 13.12 3.49
CA PRO A 99 -17.35 12.27 4.41
C PRO A 99 -18.01 10.91 4.56
N ILE A 100 -17.20 9.84 4.53
CA ILE A 100 -17.65 8.50 4.84
C ILE A 100 -17.13 8.18 6.24
N GLN A 101 -18.02 7.78 7.15
CA GLN A 101 -17.69 7.46 8.53
C GLN A 101 -17.00 6.08 8.63
N ASN A 102 -16.07 5.95 9.57
CA ASN A 102 -15.40 4.67 9.83
C ASN A 102 -16.42 3.58 10.13
N GLU A 103 -17.37 3.84 11.05
CA GLU A 103 -18.43 2.90 11.43
C GLU A 103 -19.17 2.34 10.20
N ARG A 104 -19.55 3.21 9.25
CA ARG A 104 -20.30 2.80 8.06
C ARG A 104 -19.54 1.79 7.20
N ILE A 105 -18.23 1.91 7.16
CA ILE A 105 -17.37 1.01 6.41
C ILE A 105 -17.16 -0.31 7.15
N PHE A 106 -16.94 -0.25 8.46
CA PHE A 106 -16.81 -1.48 9.25
C PHE A 106 -18.14 -2.26 9.30
N ASP A 107 -19.29 -1.60 9.28
CA ASP A 107 -20.60 -2.22 9.11
C ASP A 107 -20.75 -2.93 7.76
N PHE A 108 -20.28 -2.28 6.67
CA PHE A 108 -20.22 -2.94 5.36
C PHE A 108 -19.32 -4.16 5.41
N PHE A 109 -18.13 -4.01 6.00
CA PHE A 109 -17.17 -5.11 6.13
C PHE A 109 -17.75 -6.27 6.96
N ALA A 110 -18.56 -5.97 8.01
CA ALA A 110 -19.20 -6.99 8.83
C ALA A 110 -20.17 -7.86 8.04
N LYS A 111 -20.96 -7.27 7.13
CA LYS A 111 -21.82 -8.04 6.21
C LYS A 111 -21.00 -8.95 5.31
N PHE A 112 -19.94 -8.41 4.74
CA PHE A 112 -19.02 -9.14 3.86
C PHE A 112 -18.28 -10.26 4.58
N VAL A 113 -17.72 -10.00 5.76
CA VAL A 113 -17.03 -11.00 6.61
C VAL A 113 -17.94 -12.18 6.91
N LYS A 114 -19.21 -11.91 7.22
CA LYS A 114 -20.21 -12.95 7.49
C LYS A 114 -20.55 -13.79 6.25
N GLU A 115 -20.71 -13.15 5.09
CA GLU A 115 -21.09 -13.84 3.85
C GLU A 115 -19.92 -14.63 3.23
N ALA A 116 -18.70 -14.07 3.30
CA ALA A 116 -17.50 -14.67 2.70
C ALA A 116 -16.74 -15.60 3.65
N ASN A 117 -17.17 -15.73 4.92
CA ASN A 117 -16.49 -16.53 5.95
C ASN A 117 -15.00 -16.17 6.09
N VAL A 118 -14.70 -14.87 6.18
CA VAL A 118 -13.37 -14.32 6.38
C VAL A 118 -13.21 -13.83 7.83
N SER A 119 -11.98 -13.64 8.29
CA SER A 119 -11.69 -13.15 9.65
C SER A 119 -10.94 -11.82 9.60
N MET A 120 -11.24 -10.93 10.55
CA MET A 120 -10.46 -9.70 10.72
C MET A 120 -9.08 -10.07 11.26
N GLU A 121 -8.04 -9.53 10.65
CA GLU A 121 -6.67 -9.75 11.11
C GLU A 121 -6.05 -8.48 11.68
N THR A 122 -6.27 -7.34 11.05
CA THR A 122 -5.72 -6.08 11.54
C THR A 122 -6.53 -4.89 11.03
N ALA A 123 -6.55 -3.82 11.81
CA ALA A 123 -7.06 -2.51 11.42
C ALA A 123 -6.24 -1.40 12.08
N GLY A 124 -6.24 -0.21 11.49
CA GLY A 124 -5.51 0.91 12.05
C GLY A 124 -5.70 2.22 11.29
N SER A 125 -5.03 3.26 11.78
CA SER A 125 -4.95 4.56 11.13
C SER A 125 -3.51 4.98 10.86
N LEU A 126 -3.33 5.71 9.77
CA LEU A 126 -2.05 6.24 9.30
C LEU A 126 -2.14 7.76 9.14
N ARG A 127 -0.99 8.42 9.20
CA ARG A 127 -0.83 9.84 8.90
C ARG A 127 -1.74 10.74 9.76
N GLY A 128 -1.86 10.43 11.06
CA GLY A 128 -2.69 11.20 11.99
C GLY A 128 -4.20 11.08 11.71
N GLY A 129 -4.68 9.90 11.32
CA GLY A 129 -6.09 9.64 11.03
C GLY A 129 -6.53 9.97 9.60
N LYS A 130 -5.62 10.42 8.72
CA LYS A 130 -5.96 10.73 7.33
C LYS A 130 -6.31 9.50 6.51
N ASP A 131 -5.80 8.34 6.88
CA ASP A 131 -6.14 7.05 6.28
C ASP A 131 -6.51 6.05 7.36
N VAL A 132 -7.68 5.46 7.23
CA VAL A 132 -8.11 4.28 7.99
C VAL A 132 -8.00 3.07 7.07
N TRP A 133 -7.51 1.96 7.58
CA TRP A 133 -7.35 0.73 6.84
C TRP A 133 -7.71 -0.49 7.67
N ALA A 134 -8.04 -1.59 6.99
CA ALA A 134 -8.23 -2.89 7.60
C ALA A 134 -7.84 -4.01 6.64
N LEU A 135 -7.42 -5.15 7.21
CA LEU A 135 -7.17 -6.40 6.52
C LEU A 135 -8.10 -7.46 7.08
N ALA A 136 -8.78 -8.17 6.19
CA ALA A 136 -9.52 -9.38 6.50
C ALA A 136 -8.88 -10.56 5.77
N LYS A 137 -8.55 -11.61 6.53
CA LYS A 137 -7.95 -12.82 5.98
C LYS A 137 -9.01 -13.67 5.32
N LEU A 138 -8.75 -14.06 4.08
CA LEU A 138 -9.52 -15.05 3.34
C LEU A 138 -9.14 -16.46 3.83
N ASN A 139 -10.09 -17.40 3.77
CA ASN A 139 -9.79 -18.80 4.07
C ASN A 139 -9.10 -19.52 2.90
N GLU A 140 -8.76 -18.79 1.86
CA GLU A 140 -8.03 -19.29 0.70
C GLU A 140 -6.54 -19.06 0.94
N THR A 141 -5.76 -20.13 0.91
CA THR A 141 -4.30 -20.10 0.99
C THR A 141 -3.76 -21.03 -0.07
N PHE A 142 -2.59 -20.70 -0.62
CA PHE A 142 -1.89 -21.63 -1.48
C PHE A 142 -0.43 -21.76 -1.10
N GLU A 143 0.20 -22.85 -1.52
CA GLU A 143 1.58 -23.17 -1.19
C GLU A 143 2.40 -23.37 -2.47
N LEU A 144 3.54 -22.71 -2.55
CA LEU A 144 4.55 -22.95 -3.57
C LEU A 144 5.56 -24.01 -3.13
N PRO A 145 6.33 -24.59 -4.08
CA PRO A 145 7.26 -25.68 -3.77
C PRO A 145 8.23 -25.36 -2.64
N GLY A 146 8.25 -26.20 -1.62
CA GLY A 146 9.13 -26.08 -0.46
C GLY A 146 8.49 -25.49 0.79
N GLY A 147 7.16 -25.50 0.87
CA GLY A 147 6.43 -25.02 2.05
C GLY A 147 6.31 -23.48 2.08
N ASP A 148 6.30 -22.85 0.93
CA ASP A 148 6.20 -21.39 0.82
C ASP A 148 4.72 -20.99 0.75
N GLU A 149 4.15 -20.68 1.90
CA GLU A 149 2.72 -20.38 2.09
C GLU A 149 2.41 -18.92 1.79
N ILE A 150 1.34 -18.69 1.05
CA ILE A 150 0.78 -17.38 0.73
C ILE A 150 -0.66 -17.31 1.21
N ASN A 151 -0.97 -16.33 2.03
CA ASN A 151 -2.31 -16.03 2.52
C ASN A 151 -2.90 -14.86 1.75
N ASP A 152 -4.21 -14.96 1.49
CA ASP A 152 -4.97 -13.93 0.80
C ASP A 152 -5.76 -13.09 1.77
N TYR A 153 -5.85 -11.80 1.45
CA TYR A 153 -6.51 -10.78 2.25
C TYR A 153 -7.35 -9.85 1.40
N PHE A 154 -8.42 -9.33 1.99
CA PHE A 154 -9.00 -8.09 1.54
C PHE A 154 -8.39 -6.93 2.30
N LEU A 155 -7.79 -6.01 1.54
CA LEU A 155 -7.31 -4.74 2.04
C LEU A 155 -8.37 -3.67 1.76
N PHE A 156 -8.81 -3.04 2.82
CA PHE A 156 -9.69 -1.89 2.79
C PHE A 156 -8.90 -0.62 3.15
N ARG A 157 -9.19 0.48 2.46
CA ARG A 157 -8.68 1.82 2.78
C ARG A 157 -9.79 2.85 2.70
N GLN A 158 -9.98 3.61 3.78
CA GLN A 158 -10.85 4.78 3.87
C GLN A 158 -10.01 6.03 4.11
N PRO A 159 -9.78 6.88 3.09
CA PRO A 159 -9.12 8.17 3.28
C PRO A 159 -10.10 9.23 3.78
N HIS A 160 -9.66 10.04 4.76
CA HIS A 160 -10.32 11.27 5.17
C HIS A 160 -9.67 12.50 4.53
N GLU A 161 -8.82 12.29 3.55
CA GLU A 161 -8.11 13.32 2.80
C GLU A 161 -8.73 13.48 1.41
N ALA A 162 -9.08 14.72 1.04
CA ALA A 162 -9.64 15.03 -0.27
C ALA A 162 -8.67 14.67 -1.41
N GLY A 163 -9.20 14.26 -2.55
CA GLY A 163 -8.40 13.84 -3.71
C GLY A 163 -8.03 12.35 -3.69
N HIS A 164 -8.33 11.64 -2.61
CA HIS A 164 -8.16 10.19 -2.50
C HIS A 164 -9.50 9.47 -2.55
N ALA A 165 -9.50 8.25 -3.07
CA ALA A 165 -10.68 7.39 -3.13
C ALA A 165 -10.63 6.33 -2.03
N MET A 166 -11.79 5.93 -1.53
CA MET A 166 -11.95 4.68 -0.81
C MET A 166 -11.63 3.52 -1.75
N ILE A 167 -10.93 2.52 -1.24
CA ILE A 167 -10.45 1.37 -2.01
C ILE A 167 -10.73 0.09 -1.20
N ILE A 168 -11.24 -0.93 -1.89
CA ILE A 168 -11.26 -2.31 -1.41
C ILE A 168 -10.58 -3.14 -2.49
N ARG A 169 -9.59 -3.93 -2.12
CA ARG A 169 -8.88 -4.80 -3.05
C ARG A 169 -8.35 -6.05 -2.36
N GLU A 170 -8.09 -7.04 -3.15
CA GLU A 170 -7.34 -8.22 -2.74
C GLU A 170 -5.84 -7.90 -2.62
N THR A 171 -5.20 -8.55 -1.68
CA THR A 171 -3.75 -8.50 -1.49
C THR A 171 -3.27 -9.81 -0.89
N GLU A 172 -2.14 -10.28 -1.34
CA GLU A 172 -1.53 -11.52 -0.88
C GLU A 172 -0.36 -11.20 0.06
N ILE A 173 -0.18 -12.01 1.09
CA ILE A 173 0.93 -11.90 2.03
C ILE A 173 1.66 -13.23 2.10
N ARG A 174 2.95 -13.19 1.78
CA ARG A 174 3.83 -14.34 1.92
C ARG A 174 4.19 -14.54 3.39
N VAL A 175 3.80 -15.67 3.96
CA VAL A 175 3.88 -15.94 5.41
C VAL A 175 5.32 -15.88 5.94
N VAL A 176 6.27 -16.50 5.24
CA VAL A 176 7.66 -16.62 5.72
C VAL A 176 8.41 -15.30 5.90
N CYS A 177 8.05 -14.25 5.15
CA CYS A 177 8.73 -12.96 5.21
C CYS A 177 7.80 -11.77 5.46
N ASN A 178 6.52 -12.04 5.63
CA ASN A 178 5.48 -11.02 5.82
C ASN A 178 5.48 -9.93 4.73
N ASN A 179 5.89 -10.30 3.52
CA ASN A 179 5.90 -9.40 2.36
C ASN A 179 4.48 -9.25 1.82
N THR A 180 4.04 -8.02 1.66
CA THR A 180 2.78 -7.70 0.99
C THR A 180 2.96 -7.78 -0.52
N LEU A 181 2.30 -8.73 -1.16
CA LEU A 181 2.30 -8.93 -2.59
C LEU A 181 1.04 -8.27 -3.14
N GLN A 182 1.20 -7.23 -3.96
CA GLN A 182 0.05 -6.53 -4.54
C GLN A 182 0.00 -6.80 -6.03
N PHE A 183 -1.10 -7.39 -6.46
CA PHE A 183 -1.33 -7.75 -7.85
C PHE A 183 -2.06 -6.64 -8.59
N ALA A 184 -1.37 -5.99 -9.53
CA ALA A 184 -2.00 -5.16 -10.54
C ALA A 184 -1.47 -5.61 -11.91
N LEU A 185 -2.09 -6.62 -12.49
CA LEU A 185 -1.90 -6.93 -13.92
C LEU A 185 -2.43 -5.76 -14.73
N GLY A 186 -1.56 -5.17 -15.51
CA GLY A 186 -1.74 -3.96 -16.30
C GLY A 186 -3.11 -3.81 -16.96
N GLN A 187 -3.70 -2.68 -16.70
CA GLN A 187 -4.99 -2.07 -17.00
C GLN A 187 -5.99 -2.09 -15.84
N ALA A 188 -6.39 -0.88 -15.48
CA ALA A 188 -7.51 -0.51 -14.62
C ALA A 188 -8.30 -1.67 -13.99
N SER A 189 -7.95 -2.00 -12.75
CA SER A 189 -8.86 -2.47 -11.70
C SER A 189 -9.79 -3.67 -11.98
N ARG A 190 -9.31 -4.77 -12.53
CA ARG A 190 -9.96 -6.04 -12.25
C ARG A 190 -9.46 -6.50 -10.88
N GLY A 191 -10.33 -6.45 -9.86
CA GLY A 191 -9.97 -6.80 -8.48
C GLY A 191 -9.80 -5.61 -7.52
N GLU A 192 -10.22 -4.40 -7.91
CA GLU A 192 -10.29 -3.25 -7.01
C GLU A 192 -11.65 -2.56 -7.13
N PHE A 193 -12.35 -2.41 -6.00
CA PHE A 193 -13.46 -1.48 -5.91
C PHE A 193 -12.94 -0.11 -5.47
N ARG A 194 -13.32 0.94 -6.21
CA ARG A 194 -12.91 2.32 -5.93
C ARG A 194 -14.11 3.24 -5.91
N MET A 195 -14.20 4.08 -4.88
CA MET A 195 -15.25 5.10 -4.77
C MET A 195 -14.67 6.44 -4.33
N THR A 196 -15.05 7.49 -5.04
CA THR A 196 -14.68 8.87 -4.67
C THR A 196 -15.66 9.44 -3.65
N HIS A 197 -15.22 10.42 -2.87
CA HIS A 197 -16.03 11.11 -1.85
C HIS A 197 -17.03 12.14 -2.39
N ASN A 198 -17.32 12.11 -3.69
CA ASN A 198 -18.40 12.91 -4.30
C ASN A 198 -19.75 12.17 -4.30
N THR A 199 -19.75 10.90 -3.92
CA THR A 199 -20.91 10.03 -3.84
C THR A 199 -21.11 9.58 -2.39
N GLU A 200 -22.38 9.49 -1.94
CA GLU A 200 -22.69 8.89 -0.64
C GLU A 200 -22.48 7.37 -0.68
N PHE A 201 -21.96 6.82 0.40
CA PHE A 201 -21.85 5.38 0.56
C PHE A 201 -23.23 4.80 0.95
N THR A 202 -24.01 4.44 -0.06
CA THR A 202 -25.36 3.87 0.08
C THR A 202 -25.32 2.34 0.06
N ASP A 203 -26.44 1.70 0.39
CA ASP A 203 -26.56 0.24 0.30
C ASP A 203 -26.42 -0.29 -1.14
N ASP A 204 -26.80 0.49 -2.16
CA ASP A 204 -26.57 0.16 -3.57
C ASP A 204 -25.07 0.17 -3.91
N ILE A 205 -24.33 1.11 -3.37
CA ILE A 205 -22.86 1.17 -3.51
C ILE A 205 -22.22 -0.01 -2.78
N ALA A 206 -22.69 -0.33 -1.58
CA ALA A 206 -22.23 -1.49 -0.83
C ALA A 206 -22.47 -2.80 -1.60
N LYS A 207 -23.63 -2.95 -2.26
CA LYS A 207 -23.92 -4.09 -3.12
C LYS A 207 -22.97 -4.18 -4.33
N LYS A 208 -22.72 -3.06 -5.01
CA LYS A 208 -21.73 -2.99 -6.11
C LYS A 208 -20.32 -3.33 -5.65
N ALA A 209 -19.93 -2.91 -4.43
CA ALA A 209 -18.65 -3.29 -3.85
C ALA A 209 -18.58 -4.80 -3.60
N ALA A 210 -19.64 -5.41 -3.06
CA ALA A 210 -19.70 -6.87 -2.86
C ALA A 210 -19.67 -7.65 -4.19
N GLU A 211 -20.34 -7.16 -5.24
CA GLU A 211 -20.27 -7.73 -6.59
C GLU A 211 -18.85 -7.63 -7.18
N ALA A 212 -18.17 -6.49 -7.00
CA ALA A 212 -16.77 -6.32 -7.41
C ALA A 212 -15.83 -7.28 -6.65
N LEU A 213 -16.07 -7.50 -5.36
CA LEU A 213 -15.34 -8.50 -4.55
C LEU A 213 -15.56 -9.93 -5.06
N GLY A 214 -16.77 -10.25 -5.56
CA GLY A 214 -17.03 -11.54 -6.22
C GLY A 214 -16.19 -11.79 -7.47
N LEU A 215 -15.82 -10.73 -8.21
CA LEU A 215 -14.93 -10.80 -9.38
C LEU A 215 -13.44 -10.95 -8.99
N MET A 216 -13.07 -10.72 -7.73
CA MET A 216 -11.69 -10.82 -7.24
C MET A 216 -11.19 -12.26 -7.21
N LYS A 217 -12.06 -13.27 -7.17
CA LYS A 217 -11.65 -14.69 -7.26
C LYS A 217 -10.88 -15.01 -8.55
N GLU A 218 -11.21 -14.35 -9.65
CA GLU A 218 -10.44 -14.46 -10.90
C GLU A 218 -9.05 -13.82 -10.76
N SER A 219 -8.95 -12.72 -10.02
CA SER A 219 -7.68 -12.05 -9.73
C SER A 219 -6.76 -12.93 -8.89
N HIS A 220 -7.30 -13.59 -7.86
CA HIS A 220 -6.57 -14.55 -7.03
C HIS A 220 -5.98 -15.70 -7.85
N GLN A 221 -6.80 -16.34 -8.71
CA GLN A 221 -6.32 -17.42 -9.56
C GLN A 221 -5.20 -16.95 -10.49
N ASN A 222 -5.33 -15.77 -11.09
CA ASN A 222 -4.31 -15.18 -11.96
C ASN A 222 -3.00 -14.93 -11.19
N PHE A 223 -3.07 -14.47 -9.94
CA PHE A 223 -1.89 -14.31 -9.10
C PHE A 223 -1.25 -15.65 -8.76
N GLN A 224 -2.04 -16.63 -8.35
CA GLN A 224 -1.56 -17.99 -8.05
C GLN A 224 -0.82 -18.58 -9.27
N ASP A 225 -1.39 -18.47 -10.46
CA ASP A 225 -0.79 -18.94 -11.71
C ASP A 225 0.53 -18.21 -11.99
N ALA A 226 0.57 -16.89 -11.81
CA ALA A 226 1.79 -16.10 -11.94
C ALA A 226 2.86 -16.51 -10.91
N ALA A 227 2.49 -16.71 -9.66
CA ALA A 227 3.41 -17.14 -8.60
C ALA A 227 4.01 -18.52 -8.91
N HIS A 228 3.20 -19.47 -9.37
CA HIS A 228 3.67 -20.78 -9.83
C HIS A 228 4.60 -20.68 -11.04
N LEU A 229 4.26 -19.84 -12.03
CA LEU A 229 5.13 -19.57 -13.16
C LEU A 229 6.51 -19.05 -12.69
N LEU A 230 6.51 -18.00 -11.87
CA LEU A 230 7.74 -17.38 -11.36
C LEU A 230 8.58 -18.35 -10.51
N ALA A 231 7.95 -19.19 -9.69
CA ALA A 231 8.64 -20.20 -8.90
C ALA A 231 9.20 -21.37 -9.74
N SER A 232 8.61 -21.65 -10.89
CA SER A 232 9.06 -22.72 -11.80
C SER A 232 10.22 -22.30 -12.70
N LYS A 233 10.35 -21.00 -12.98
CA LYS A 233 11.33 -20.47 -13.95
C LYS A 233 12.62 -20.03 -13.28
N LYS A 234 13.74 -20.55 -13.78
CA LYS A 234 15.08 -20.17 -13.32
C LYS A 234 15.44 -18.76 -13.79
N ALA A 235 15.97 -17.97 -12.86
CA ALA A 235 16.46 -16.63 -13.13
C ALA A 235 17.99 -16.65 -13.18
N LYS A 236 18.58 -16.35 -14.34
CA LYS A 236 20.03 -16.20 -14.45
C LYS A 236 20.47 -14.93 -13.73
N HIS A 237 21.65 -14.97 -13.13
CA HIS A 237 22.15 -13.84 -12.36
C HIS A 237 22.25 -12.55 -13.18
N SER A 238 22.69 -12.63 -14.44
CA SER A 238 22.73 -11.49 -15.37
C SER A 238 21.36 -10.85 -15.56
N ASP A 239 20.35 -11.68 -15.77
CA ASP A 239 18.99 -11.22 -16.06
C ASP A 239 18.35 -10.60 -14.81
N VAL A 240 18.69 -11.12 -13.61
CA VAL A 240 18.26 -10.53 -12.35
C VAL A 240 18.92 -9.15 -12.11
N LEU A 241 20.19 -8.99 -12.46
CA LEU A 241 20.85 -7.67 -12.36
C LEU A 241 20.21 -6.66 -13.32
N GLU A 242 19.89 -7.08 -14.53
CA GLU A 242 19.18 -6.27 -15.52
C GLU A 242 17.78 -5.89 -15.03
N PHE A 243 17.00 -6.85 -14.50
CA PHE A 243 15.70 -6.64 -13.88
C PHE A 243 15.76 -5.58 -12.77
N ILE A 244 16.74 -5.69 -11.85
CA ILE A 244 16.94 -4.73 -10.76
C ILE A 244 17.27 -3.34 -11.32
N THR A 245 18.11 -3.25 -12.35
CA THR A 245 18.47 -1.99 -13.01
C THR A 245 17.25 -1.35 -13.67
N ARG A 246 16.52 -2.11 -14.46
CA ARG A 246 15.31 -1.64 -15.15
C ARG A 246 14.26 -1.12 -14.17
N LEU A 247 14.13 -1.75 -12.99
CA LEU A 247 13.17 -1.36 -11.97
C LEU A 247 13.61 -0.13 -11.17
N ASN A 248 14.87 -0.09 -10.73
CA ASN A 248 15.37 0.89 -9.78
C ASN A 248 16.11 2.08 -10.43
N GLN A 249 16.67 1.88 -11.60
CA GLN A 249 17.52 2.82 -12.34
C GLN A 249 17.17 2.82 -13.84
N PRO A 250 15.94 3.20 -14.20
CA PRO A 250 15.46 3.09 -15.59
C PRO A 250 16.26 3.92 -16.58
N ASP A 251 16.88 5.01 -16.18
CA ASP A 251 17.71 5.83 -17.07
C ASP A 251 19.04 5.13 -17.35
N LEU A 252 19.68 4.56 -16.35
CA LEU A 252 20.86 3.70 -16.55
C LEU A 252 20.54 2.51 -17.49
N TYR A 253 19.39 1.89 -17.32
CA TYR A 253 18.94 0.81 -18.20
C TYR A 253 18.81 1.26 -19.66
N LYS A 254 18.23 2.43 -19.91
CA LYS A 254 18.12 3.02 -21.26
C LYS A 254 19.50 3.32 -21.88
N GLU A 255 20.41 3.89 -21.09
CA GLU A 255 21.79 4.14 -21.52
C GLU A 255 22.49 2.86 -21.97
N GLN A 256 22.29 1.77 -21.24
CA GLN A 256 22.85 0.47 -21.59
C GLN A 256 22.27 -0.11 -22.85
N LEU A 257 20.95 -0.05 -23.04
CA LEU A 257 20.30 -0.48 -24.27
C LEU A 257 20.80 0.32 -25.48
N GLU A 258 20.94 1.63 -25.34
CA GLU A 258 21.48 2.46 -26.41
C GLU A 258 22.94 2.13 -26.71
N HIS A 259 23.75 1.85 -25.69
CA HIS A 259 25.13 1.44 -25.84
C HIS A 259 25.24 0.11 -26.63
N VAL A 260 24.43 -0.89 -26.27
CA VAL A 260 24.36 -2.16 -26.98
C VAL A 260 23.94 -1.94 -28.43
N ARG A 261 22.92 -1.14 -28.69
CA ARG A 261 22.46 -0.82 -30.04
C ARG A 261 23.56 -0.19 -30.90
N LEU A 262 24.31 0.77 -30.35
CA LEU A 262 25.40 1.44 -31.04
C LEU A 262 26.54 0.47 -31.39
N LEU A 263 26.82 -0.49 -30.51
CA LEU A 263 27.82 -1.57 -30.79
C LEU A 263 27.34 -2.48 -31.93
N GLU A 264 26.08 -2.88 -31.95
CA GLU A 264 25.47 -3.69 -33.01
C GLU A 264 25.50 -2.97 -34.36
N GLU A 265 25.37 -1.65 -34.38
CA GLU A 265 25.51 -0.80 -35.56
C GLU A 265 26.99 -0.58 -35.97
N GLY A 266 27.94 -1.20 -35.27
CA GLY A 266 29.38 -1.07 -35.56
C GLY A 266 29.98 0.29 -35.19
N LYS A 267 29.29 1.08 -34.37
CA LYS A 267 29.79 2.39 -33.91
C LYS A 267 30.79 2.21 -32.77
N LYS A 268 31.83 3.04 -32.76
CA LYS A 268 32.76 3.12 -31.61
C LYS A 268 32.08 3.80 -30.46
N VAL A 269 31.92 3.10 -29.36
CA VAL A 269 31.42 3.61 -28.06
C VAL A 269 32.50 3.37 -27.01
N GLY A 270 32.48 4.18 -25.94
CA GLY A 270 33.38 3.98 -24.80
C GLY A 270 33.08 2.67 -24.06
N ASP A 271 34.00 2.26 -23.18
CA ASP A 271 33.79 1.09 -22.34
C ASP A 271 32.57 1.29 -21.43
N MET A 272 31.71 0.28 -21.37
CA MET A 272 30.57 0.27 -20.46
C MET A 272 31.00 -0.29 -19.09
N PHE A 273 30.76 0.47 -18.04
CA PHE A 273 31.02 -0.03 -16.69
C PHE A 273 30.08 -1.19 -16.33
N PRO A 274 30.57 -2.20 -15.57
CA PRO A 274 29.71 -3.26 -15.08
C PRO A 274 28.49 -2.67 -14.34
N LEU A 275 27.30 -3.25 -14.58
CA LEU A 275 26.05 -2.80 -13.96
C LEU A 275 26.16 -2.60 -12.45
N ARG A 276 26.78 -3.56 -11.79
CA ARG A 276 26.89 -3.60 -10.33
C ARG A 276 27.69 -2.43 -9.77
N ASP A 277 28.69 -1.94 -10.48
CA ASP A 277 29.50 -0.80 -10.02
C ASP A 277 28.74 0.53 -10.03
N GLN A 278 27.58 0.56 -10.67
CA GLN A 278 26.68 1.71 -10.79
C GLN A 278 25.43 1.59 -9.93
N PHE A 279 25.32 0.55 -9.09
CA PHE A 279 24.13 0.29 -8.31
C PHE A 279 23.93 1.34 -7.21
N THR A 280 22.67 1.79 -7.10
CA THR A 280 22.23 2.59 -5.96
C THR A 280 22.11 1.73 -4.70
N LYS A 281 22.02 2.38 -3.53
CA LYS A 281 21.78 1.71 -2.25
C LYS A 281 20.64 0.69 -2.32
N TYR A 282 19.54 1.02 -2.97
CA TYR A 282 18.37 0.11 -3.04
C TYR A 282 18.58 -1.04 -4.02
N SER A 283 19.33 -0.85 -5.09
CA SER A 283 19.75 -1.95 -5.97
C SER A 283 20.66 -2.93 -5.21
N GLU A 284 21.63 -2.45 -4.44
CA GLU A 284 22.49 -3.27 -3.61
C GLU A 284 21.71 -4.04 -2.51
N LEU A 285 20.75 -3.38 -1.85
CA LEU A 285 19.89 -4.04 -0.87
C LEU A 285 19.06 -5.15 -1.51
N THR A 286 18.57 -4.95 -2.74
CA THR A 286 17.81 -5.98 -3.47
C THR A 286 18.70 -7.17 -3.84
N VAL A 287 19.93 -6.95 -4.26
CA VAL A 287 20.89 -8.04 -4.53
C VAL A 287 21.16 -8.86 -3.27
N ARG A 288 21.38 -8.21 -2.14
CA ARG A 288 21.57 -8.92 -0.84
C ARG A 288 20.32 -9.70 -0.44
N ALA A 289 19.14 -9.15 -0.64
CA ALA A 289 17.89 -9.78 -0.28
C ALA A 289 17.62 -11.08 -1.06
N LEU A 290 18.25 -11.29 -2.24
CA LEU A 290 18.18 -12.56 -2.98
C LEU A 290 18.68 -13.77 -2.15
N GLU A 291 19.60 -13.53 -1.22
CA GLU A 291 20.24 -14.56 -0.40
C GLU A 291 19.88 -14.44 1.10
N GLU A 292 19.68 -13.22 1.58
CA GLU A 292 19.57 -12.92 3.02
C GLU A 292 18.12 -12.73 3.50
N SER A 293 17.16 -12.51 2.59
CA SER A 293 15.77 -12.33 3.03
C SER A 293 15.15 -13.63 3.56
N PRO A 294 14.20 -13.54 4.52
CA PRO A 294 13.46 -14.70 4.98
C PRO A 294 12.83 -15.47 3.80
N GLY A 295 13.03 -16.79 3.75
CA GLY A 295 12.53 -17.65 2.69
C GLY A 295 13.32 -17.59 1.37
N ALA A 296 14.45 -16.88 1.28
CA ALA A 296 15.31 -16.85 0.08
C ALA A 296 15.87 -18.23 -0.29
N THR A 297 16.05 -19.10 0.70
CA THR A 297 16.57 -20.46 0.52
C THR A 297 15.50 -21.50 0.16
N LEU A 298 14.21 -21.16 0.21
CA LEU A 298 13.13 -22.05 -0.17
C LEU A 298 13.24 -22.46 -1.63
N LYS A 299 12.74 -23.68 -1.93
CA LYS A 299 12.77 -24.22 -3.29
C LYS A 299 12.03 -23.34 -4.30
N SER A 300 10.97 -22.69 -3.88
CA SER A 300 10.23 -21.69 -4.68
C SER A 300 11.06 -20.47 -5.05
N SER A 301 11.99 -20.03 -4.17
CA SER A 301 12.70 -18.75 -4.28
C SER A 301 14.12 -18.89 -4.83
N LYS A 302 14.86 -19.93 -4.43
CA LYS A 302 16.29 -20.05 -4.73
C LYS A 302 16.59 -20.10 -6.23
N GLY A 303 17.13 -19.02 -6.78
CA GLY A 303 17.50 -18.89 -8.19
C GLY A 303 16.30 -18.94 -9.15
N THR A 304 15.16 -18.41 -8.73
CA THR A 304 13.93 -18.30 -9.52
C THR A 304 13.48 -16.86 -9.65
N TRP A 305 12.57 -16.58 -10.57
CA TRP A 305 11.95 -15.27 -10.71
C TRP A 305 11.06 -14.90 -9.51
N TRP A 306 10.48 -15.90 -8.85
CA TRP A 306 9.81 -15.70 -7.58
C TRP A 306 10.74 -15.15 -6.48
N GLY A 307 11.95 -15.72 -6.39
CA GLY A 307 12.97 -15.20 -5.47
C GLY A 307 13.41 -13.78 -5.82
N ALA A 308 13.57 -13.45 -7.11
CA ALA A 308 13.90 -12.10 -7.56
C ALA A 308 12.79 -11.09 -7.18
N LEU A 309 11.52 -11.43 -7.41
CA LEU A 309 10.38 -10.62 -6.98
C LEU A 309 10.36 -10.42 -5.46
N ASN A 310 10.53 -11.51 -4.69
CA ASN A 310 10.51 -11.44 -3.24
C ASN A 310 11.65 -10.63 -2.65
N ALA A 311 12.82 -10.59 -3.28
CA ALA A 311 13.91 -9.71 -2.87
C ALA A 311 13.52 -8.23 -3.02
N VAL A 312 12.83 -7.85 -4.10
CA VAL A 312 12.31 -6.49 -4.27
C VAL A 312 11.25 -6.18 -3.22
N THR A 313 10.26 -7.06 -3.05
CA THR A 313 9.17 -6.82 -2.07
C THR A 313 9.70 -6.72 -0.65
N PHE A 314 10.68 -7.53 -0.28
CA PHE A 314 11.33 -7.46 1.03
C PHE A 314 12.03 -6.10 1.27
N VAL A 315 12.74 -5.58 0.28
CA VAL A 315 13.39 -4.26 0.40
C VAL A 315 12.35 -3.16 0.51
N GLU A 316 11.29 -3.21 -0.30
CA GLU A 316 10.22 -2.21 -0.25
C GLU A 316 9.45 -2.23 1.08
N ASP A 317 9.18 -3.41 1.63
CA ASP A 317 8.39 -3.56 2.84
C ASP A 317 9.23 -3.38 4.13
N HIS A 318 10.50 -3.77 4.13
CA HIS A 318 11.28 -3.85 5.37
C HIS A 318 12.53 -2.95 5.43
N GLN A 319 13.10 -2.55 4.29
CA GLN A 319 14.39 -1.85 4.27
C GLN A 319 14.34 -0.41 3.78
N ARG A 320 13.21 0.03 3.23
CA ARG A 320 13.04 1.45 2.92
C ARG A 320 12.80 2.27 4.19
N SER A 321 13.36 3.47 4.23
CA SER A 321 13.19 4.44 5.32
C SER A 321 12.24 5.55 4.90
N GLY A 322 11.56 6.19 5.87
CA GLY A 322 10.70 7.36 5.64
C GLY A 322 9.57 7.44 6.67
N GLU A 323 9.12 8.65 6.97
CA GLU A 323 8.06 8.92 7.97
C GLU A 323 6.71 8.25 7.62
N ASN A 324 6.41 8.11 6.33
CA ASN A 324 5.15 7.52 5.84
C ASN A 324 5.34 6.11 5.29
N ARG A 325 6.23 5.32 5.89
CA ARG A 325 6.61 4.01 5.37
C ARG A 325 5.43 3.05 5.21
N ALA A 326 4.60 2.89 6.25
CA ALA A 326 3.43 2.02 6.18
C ALA A 326 2.47 2.45 5.05
N TYR A 327 2.20 3.75 4.93
CA TYR A 327 1.39 4.27 3.84
C TYR A 327 2.02 3.98 2.46
N SER A 328 3.33 4.21 2.30
CA SER A 328 4.03 3.95 1.04
C SER A 328 3.97 2.47 0.63
N THR A 329 4.16 1.58 1.60
CA THR A 329 4.13 0.12 1.41
C THR A 329 2.75 -0.37 0.99
N MET A 330 1.68 0.17 1.59
CA MET A 330 0.31 -0.28 1.35
C MET A 330 -0.36 0.44 0.18
N PHE A 331 -0.13 1.75 0.01
CA PHE A 331 -0.92 2.60 -0.90
C PHE A 331 -0.09 3.55 -1.77
N GLY A 332 1.20 3.70 -1.50
CA GLY A 332 2.06 4.71 -2.12
C GLY A 332 3.03 4.15 -3.15
N GLU A 333 4.21 4.75 -3.23
CA GLU A 333 5.21 4.45 -4.26
C GLU A 333 5.82 3.05 -4.12
N SER A 334 6.02 2.55 -2.90
CA SER A 334 6.50 1.17 -2.68
C SER A 334 5.50 0.14 -3.21
N SER A 335 4.19 0.36 -2.99
CA SER A 335 3.12 -0.47 -3.56
C SER A 335 3.18 -0.50 -5.09
N LYS A 336 3.28 0.66 -5.74
CA LYS A 336 3.38 0.75 -7.21
C LYS A 336 4.65 0.08 -7.75
N ARG A 337 5.75 0.17 -7.00
CA ARG A 337 7.03 -0.45 -7.39
C ARG A 337 6.95 -1.97 -7.30
N LYS A 338 6.31 -2.52 -6.26
CA LYS A 338 6.05 -3.97 -6.13
C LYS A 338 5.21 -4.49 -7.30
N SER A 339 4.14 -3.78 -7.67
CA SER A 339 3.32 -4.13 -8.85
C SER A 339 4.12 -4.10 -10.15
N ARG A 340 4.97 -3.09 -10.35
CA ARG A 340 5.87 -3.04 -11.52
C ARG A 340 6.88 -4.18 -11.52
N ALA A 341 7.43 -4.52 -10.34
CA ALA A 341 8.36 -5.63 -10.21
C ALA A 341 7.72 -6.98 -10.57
N LEU A 342 6.47 -7.21 -10.15
CA LEU A 342 5.73 -8.41 -10.51
C LEU A 342 5.53 -8.52 -12.03
N ASN A 343 5.00 -7.47 -12.66
CA ASN A 343 4.78 -7.48 -14.12
C ASN A 343 6.10 -7.69 -14.89
N LEU A 344 7.16 -7.07 -14.44
CA LEU A 344 8.47 -7.21 -15.04
C LEU A 344 9.05 -8.62 -14.84
N ALA A 345 8.90 -9.21 -13.64
CA ALA A 345 9.33 -10.58 -13.37
C ALA A 345 8.58 -11.60 -14.24
N ILE A 346 7.28 -11.40 -14.48
CA ILE A 346 6.49 -12.23 -15.41
C ILE A 346 7.04 -12.11 -16.83
N GLU A 347 7.29 -10.88 -17.32
CA GLU A 347 7.89 -10.64 -18.64
C GLU A 347 9.19 -11.43 -18.83
N TYR A 348 10.10 -11.39 -17.87
CA TYR A 348 11.34 -12.15 -17.91
C TYR A 348 11.14 -13.67 -17.79
N ALA A 349 10.18 -14.10 -16.97
CA ALA A 349 9.88 -15.52 -16.80
C ALA A 349 9.26 -16.15 -18.04
N GLU A 350 8.43 -15.41 -18.78
CA GLU A 350 7.84 -15.84 -20.04
C GLU A 350 8.87 -15.90 -21.17
N ALA A 351 9.90 -15.04 -21.12
CA ALA A 351 11.00 -15.02 -22.09
C ALA A 351 12.06 -16.10 -21.83
N ALA A 352 12.06 -16.74 -20.65
CA ALA A 352 13.01 -17.77 -20.22
C ALA A 352 12.48 -19.18 -20.46
#